data_872f52a058cea690bad03042f7124f3b
#
_entry.id   872f52a058cea690bad03042f7124f3b
#
_cell.length_a   1.000
_cell.length_b   1.000
_cell.length_c   1.000
_cell.angle_alpha   90.00
_cell.angle_beta   90.00
_cell.angle_gamma   90.00
#
_symmetry.space_group_name_H-M   'P 1'
#
loop_
_entity.id
_entity.type
_entity.pdbx_description
1 polymer ?
#
loop_
_entity_poly.entity_id
_entity_poly.type
_entity_poly.pdbx_seq_one_letter_code
_entity_poly.pdbx_strand_id
1 'polypeptide(L)'
;MKRILLIATGGTIASAEEGNGLSPALSGEELARSVPQIEGLYELDIVQPMNIDSTNMRPADWLRIAEVVREGYDAHDGFVVMHGTDTMAYTAAALSYLIQGSPKPIILTGSQQPMGNPFTDAKINLYQSLVSVSYTHLTLP
;
A
#
# COMPACT_ATOMS: atom_id res chain seq x y z
N MET A 1 7.35 18.35 5.18
CA MET A 1 6.48 17.18 5.39
C MET A 1 6.96 16.09 4.45
N LYS A 2 6.92 14.81 4.86
CA LYS A 2 7.33 13.73 3.95
C LYS A 2 6.22 13.45 2.95
N ARG A 3 6.60 13.23 1.70
CA ARG A 3 5.69 12.89 0.61
C ARG A 3 5.75 11.39 0.33
N ILE A 4 4.62 10.72 0.42
CA ILE A 4 4.50 9.27 0.33
C ILE A 4 3.60 8.91 -0.85
N LEU A 5 4.04 7.97 -1.69
CA LEU A 5 3.20 7.38 -2.72
C LEU A 5 2.52 6.12 -2.18
N LEU A 6 1.20 6.16 -2.11
CA LEU A 6 0.37 5.00 -1.80
C LEU A 6 -0.04 4.31 -3.11
N ILE A 7 0.33 3.06 -3.24
CA ILE A 7 0.08 2.24 -4.44
C ILE A 7 -0.98 1.20 -4.09
N ALA A 8 -2.19 1.39 -4.58
CA ALA A 8 -3.29 0.47 -4.36
C ALA A 8 -3.31 -0.60 -5.46
N THR A 9 -3.16 -1.87 -5.09
CA THR A 9 -3.20 -2.98 -6.05
C THR A 9 -4.50 -3.79 -5.98
N GLY A 10 -5.37 -3.49 -5.03
CA GLY A 10 -6.58 -4.23 -4.71
C GLY A 10 -6.48 -4.90 -3.33
N GLY A 11 -7.18 -6.02 -3.18
CA GLY A 11 -7.25 -6.74 -1.91
C GLY A 11 -8.25 -6.16 -0.92
N THR A 12 -8.44 -6.84 0.20
CA THR A 12 -9.45 -6.53 1.21
C THR A 12 -9.30 -5.13 1.81
N ILE A 13 -8.06 -4.65 1.95
CA ILE A 13 -7.78 -3.34 2.55
C ILE A 13 -8.38 -2.17 1.75
N ALA A 14 -8.46 -2.32 0.42
CA ALA A 14 -9.01 -1.31 -0.50
C ALA A 14 -10.47 -1.60 -0.89
N SER A 15 -11.12 -2.57 -0.27
CA SER A 15 -12.45 -3.03 -0.62
C SER A 15 -13.52 -2.41 0.27
N ALA A 16 -14.71 -2.17 -0.31
CA ALA A 16 -15.94 -1.87 0.42
C ALA A 16 -16.89 -3.04 0.31
N GLU A 17 -17.74 -3.24 1.32
CA GLU A 17 -18.81 -4.22 1.26
C GLU A 17 -19.95 -3.67 0.37
N GLU A 18 -20.12 -4.24 -0.81
CA GLU A 18 -21.30 -4.04 -1.66
C GLU A 18 -22.07 -5.36 -1.76
N GLY A 19 -23.23 -5.39 -1.14
CA GLY A 19 -24.33 -6.38 -1.20
C GLY A 19 -24.09 -7.86 -1.51
N ASN A 20 -23.14 -8.23 -2.34
CA ASN A 20 -22.81 -9.60 -2.75
C ASN A 20 -21.31 -9.89 -2.89
N GLY A 21 -20.45 -9.14 -2.23
CA GLY A 21 -18.99 -9.36 -2.27
C GLY A 21 -18.19 -8.10 -1.97
N LEU A 22 -16.89 -8.25 -1.90
CA LEU A 22 -15.96 -7.14 -1.73
C LEU A 22 -15.74 -6.51 -3.10
N SER A 23 -16.16 -5.26 -3.26
CA SER A 23 -15.85 -4.45 -4.43
C SER A 23 -14.73 -3.48 -4.11
N PRO A 24 -13.75 -3.32 -4.98
CA PRO A 24 -12.68 -2.34 -4.79
C PRO A 24 -13.24 -0.94 -5.08
N ALA A 25 -13.44 -0.15 -4.05
CA ALA A 25 -14.21 1.08 -4.16
C ALA A 25 -13.62 2.29 -3.42
N LEU A 26 -12.50 2.15 -2.70
CA LEU A 26 -11.96 3.29 -1.98
C LEU A 26 -10.98 4.06 -2.84
N SER A 27 -11.33 5.30 -3.16
CA SER A 27 -10.38 6.28 -3.67
C SER A 27 -9.32 6.59 -2.60
N GLY A 28 -8.20 7.09 -3.01
CA GLY A 28 -7.18 7.46 -2.06
C GLY A 28 -7.58 8.53 -1.07
N GLU A 29 -8.46 9.43 -1.46
CA GLU A 29 -9.03 10.42 -0.55
C GLU A 29 -9.89 9.77 0.52
N GLU A 30 -10.65 8.73 0.17
CA GLU A 30 -11.47 7.98 1.12
C GLU A 30 -10.61 7.17 2.08
N LEU A 31 -9.50 6.61 1.59
CA LEU A 31 -8.51 5.94 2.45
C LEU A 31 -7.87 6.91 3.44
N ALA A 32 -7.46 8.09 2.99
CA ALA A 32 -6.93 9.13 3.86
C ALA A 32 -7.96 9.56 4.92
N ARG A 33 -9.21 9.75 4.54
CA ARG A 33 -10.30 10.06 5.48
C ARG A 33 -10.59 8.93 6.47
N SER A 34 -10.31 7.69 6.09
CA SER A 34 -10.51 6.53 6.97
C SER A 34 -9.49 6.44 8.11
N VAL A 35 -8.39 7.18 8.00
CA VAL A 35 -7.32 7.24 9.00
C VAL A 35 -7.01 8.71 9.32
N PRO A 36 -7.92 9.40 10.05
CA PRO A 36 -7.75 10.84 10.34
C PRO A 36 -6.44 11.17 11.07
N GLN A 37 -5.84 10.20 11.74
CA GLN A 37 -4.59 10.36 12.49
C GLN A 37 -3.38 10.70 11.61
N ILE A 38 -3.48 10.52 10.28
CA ILE A 38 -2.41 10.86 9.34
C ILE A 38 -2.56 12.27 8.75
N GLU A 39 -3.71 12.92 8.98
CA GLU A 39 -3.98 14.24 8.47
C GLU A 39 -2.93 15.24 8.99
N GLY A 40 -2.33 15.98 8.08
CA GLY A 40 -1.29 16.96 8.42
C GLY A 40 0.09 16.37 8.77
N LEU A 41 0.27 15.04 8.79
CA LEU A 41 1.56 14.40 9.05
C LEU A 41 2.34 14.12 7.76
N TYR A 42 1.64 13.82 6.67
CA TYR A 42 2.21 13.42 5.39
C TYR A 42 1.47 14.07 4.22
N GLU A 43 2.19 14.28 3.11
CA GLU A 43 1.61 14.49 1.80
C GLU A 43 1.44 13.12 1.14
N LEU A 44 0.20 12.75 0.84
CA LEU A 44 -0.11 11.48 0.21
C LEU A 44 -0.51 11.68 -1.24
N ASP A 45 0.25 11.09 -2.14
CA ASP A 45 -0.20 10.83 -3.50
C ASP A 45 -0.66 9.37 -3.60
N ILE A 46 -1.68 9.13 -4.40
CA ILE A 46 -2.26 7.80 -4.51
C ILE A 46 -2.41 7.42 -5.96
N VAL A 47 -1.98 6.22 -6.28
CA VAL A 47 -2.15 5.62 -7.61
C VAL A 47 -2.72 4.21 -7.45
N GLN A 48 -3.58 3.85 -8.38
CA GLN A 48 -4.17 2.52 -8.46
C GLN A 48 -3.85 1.90 -9.82
N PRO A 49 -2.65 1.29 -9.98
CA PRO A 49 -2.23 0.72 -11.25
C PRO A 49 -3.00 -0.53 -11.65
N MET A 50 -3.63 -1.18 -10.70
CA MET A 50 -4.43 -2.39 -10.87
C MET A 50 -5.43 -2.53 -9.73
N ASN A 51 -6.34 -3.48 -9.90
CA ASN A 51 -7.35 -3.79 -8.92
C ASN A 51 -7.69 -5.27 -9.00
N ILE A 52 -6.87 -6.08 -8.35
CA ILE A 52 -6.94 -7.52 -8.45
C ILE A 52 -6.97 -8.18 -7.07
N ASP A 53 -7.62 -9.32 -6.99
CA ASP A 53 -7.39 -10.27 -5.92
C ASP A 53 -5.95 -10.78 -6.01
N SER A 54 -5.23 -10.80 -4.89
CA SER A 54 -3.82 -11.19 -4.89
C SER A 54 -3.59 -12.63 -5.35
N THR A 55 -4.60 -13.50 -5.27
CA THR A 55 -4.53 -14.86 -5.84
C THR A 55 -4.35 -14.86 -7.36
N ASN A 56 -4.69 -13.76 -8.02
CA ASN A 56 -4.54 -13.57 -9.46
C ASN A 56 -3.27 -12.78 -9.84
N MET A 57 -2.41 -12.46 -8.88
CA MET A 57 -1.15 -11.76 -9.10
C MET A 57 -0.22 -12.54 -10.03
N ARG A 58 0.30 -11.86 -11.05
CA ARG A 58 1.19 -12.43 -12.07
C ARG A 58 2.53 -11.69 -12.08
N PRO A 59 3.60 -12.28 -12.64
CA PRO A 59 4.88 -11.60 -12.75
C PRO A 59 4.82 -10.23 -13.44
N ALA A 60 3.95 -10.05 -14.43
CA ALA A 60 3.73 -8.75 -15.09
C ALA A 60 3.22 -7.67 -14.12
N ASP A 61 2.43 -8.06 -13.13
CA ASP A 61 1.88 -7.14 -12.13
C ASP A 61 3.00 -6.66 -11.17
N TRP A 62 3.94 -7.52 -10.79
CA TRP A 62 5.12 -7.12 -10.03
C TRP A 62 5.98 -6.13 -10.79
N LEU A 63 6.19 -6.35 -12.11
CA LEU A 63 6.90 -5.41 -12.95
C LEU A 63 6.18 -4.05 -13.01
N ARG A 64 4.85 -4.06 -13.11
CA ARG A 64 4.06 -2.83 -13.10
C ARG A 64 4.15 -2.08 -11.78
N ILE A 65 4.12 -2.76 -10.63
CA ILE A 65 4.31 -2.14 -9.33
C ILE A 65 5.72 -1.52 -9.23
N ALA A 66 6.76 -2.25 -9.66
CA ALA A 66 8.13 -1.75 -9.66
C ALA A 66 8.31 -0.53 -10.58
N GLU A 67 7.61 -0.50 -11.72
CA GLU A 67 7.60 0.64 -12.64
C GLU A 67 6.95 1.87 -11.99
N VAL A 68 5.82 1.72 -11.32
CA VAL A 68 5.13 2.80 -10.59
C VAL A 68 6.05 3.38 -9.51
N VAL A 69 6.75 2.53 -8.76
CA VAL A 69 7.76 3.00 -7.78
C VAL A 69 8.85 3.80 -8.47
N ARG A 70 9.34 3.33 -9.61
CA ARG A 70 10.42 4.00 -10.37
C ARG A 70 9.95 5.35 -10.92
N GLU A 71 8.75 5.42 -11.48
CA GLU A 71 8.14 6.65 -12.00
C GLU A 71 7.97 7.71 -10.90
N GLY A 72 7.56 7.29 -9.69
CA GLY A 72 7.37 8.17 -8.54
C GLY A 72 8.61 8.42 -7.70
N TYR A 73 9.76 7.79 -8.04
CA TYR A 73 10.90 7.68 -7.12
C TYR A 73 11.46 9.03 -6.68
N ASP A 74 11.67 9.95 -7.60
CA ASP A 74 12.31 11.24 -7.31
C ASP A 74 11.38 12.20 -6.55
N ALA A 75 10.06 12.04 -6.73
CA ALA A 75 9.06 12.93 -6.14
C ALA A 75 8.62 12.54 -4.71
N HIS A 76 8.95 11.32 -4.26
CA HIS A 76 8.46 10.80 -2.99
C HIS A 76 9.60 10.36 -2.07
N ASP A 77 9.37 10.46 -0.76
CA ASP A 77 10.31 10.02 0.29
C ASP A 77 10.21 8.54 0.60
N GLY A 78 9.10 7.90 0.23
CA GLY A 78 8.87 6.48 0.39
C GLY A 78 7.54 6.03 -0.19
N PHE A 79 7.30 4.73 -0.12
CA PHE A 79 6.21 4.06 -0.82
C PHE A 79 5.48 3.10 0.12
N VAL A 80 4.15 3.07 0.01
CA VAL A 80 3.32 2.08 0.68
C VAL A 80 2.50 1.35 -0.39
N VAL A 81 2.67 0.04 -0.48
CA VAL A 81 1.93 -0.82 -1.40
C VAL A 81 0.81 -1.52 -0.63
N MET A 82 -0.43 -1.20 -0.95
CA MET A 82 -1.60 -1.89 -0.44
C MET A 82 -1.88 -3.12 -1.29
N HIS A 83 -1.95 -4.27 -0.66
CA HIS A 83 -1.94 -5.57 -1.33
C HIS A 83 -2.86 -6.57 -0.64
N GLY A 84 -3.40 -7.51 -1.39
CA GLY A 84 -4.09 -8.66 -0.80
C GLY A 84 -3.12 -9.57 -0.04
N THR A 85 -3.58 -10.15 1.07
CA THR A 85 -2.71 -10.88 2.01
C THR A 85 -2.24 -12.24 1.50
N ASP A 86 -2.98 -12.88 0.58
CA ASP A 86 -2.69 -14.25 0.15
C ASP A 86 -1.32 -14.41 -0.52
N THR A 87 -0.90 -13.43 -1.31
CA THR A 87 0.37 -13.47 -2.05
C THR A 87 1.30 -12.29 -1.75
N MET A 88 1.04 -11.53 -0.71
CA MET A 88 1.84 -10.35 -0.34
C MET A 88 3.32 -10.68 -0.13
N ALA A 89 3.62 -11.82 0.48
CA ALA A 89 4.98 -12.28 0.72
C ALA A 89 5.75 -12.52 -0.59
N TYR A 90 5.08 -13.06 -1.60
CA TYR A 90 5.68 -13.26 -2.94
C TYR A 90 5.94 -11.95 -3.65
N THR A 91 5.02 -11.00 -3.57
CA THR A 91 5.21 -9.66 -4.11
C THR A 91 6.36 -8.94 -3.41
N ALA A 92 6.46 -9.05 -2.08
CA ALA A 92 7.57 -8.48 -1.31
C ALA A 92 8.91 -9.06 -1.76
N ALA A 93 9.00 -10.37 -1.93
CA ALA A 93 10.19 -11.03 -2.45
C ALA A 93 10.53 -10.55 -3.86
N ALA A 94 9.56 -10.51 -4.77
CA ALA A 94 9.77 -10.04 -6.14
C ALA A 94 10.27 -8.59 -6.18
N LEU A 95 9.65 -7.68 -5.43
CA LEU A 95 10.07 -6.27 -5.38
C LEU A 95 11.47 -6.10 -4.79
N SER A 96 11.88 -6.94 -3.84
CA SER A 96 13.23 -6.90 -3.27
C SER A 96 14.33 -7.22 -4.30
N TYR A 97 14.01 -8.01 -5.33
CA TYR A 97 14.91 -8.26 -6.46
C TYR A 97 14.79 -7.22 -7.57
N LEU A 98 13.59 -6.69 -7.81
CA LEU A 98 13.35 -5.73 -8.88
C LEU A 98 13.84 -4.31 -8.53
N ILE A 99 13.83 -3.97 -7.24
CA ILE A 99 14.21 -2.65 -6.72
C ILE A 99 15.34 -2.83 -5.72
N GLN A 100 16.59 -2.78 -6.22
CA GLN A 100 17.77 -2.95 -5.39
C GLN A 100 18.45 -1.62 -5.10
N GLY A 101 19.09 -1.53 -3.92
CA GLY A 101 19.87 -0.38 -3.52
C GLY A 101 19.06 0.89 -3.23
N SER A 102 17.74 0.78 -3.02
CA SER A 102 16.90 1.92 -2.67
C SER A 102 17.12 2.33 -1.21
N PRO A 103 17.55 3.56 -0.94
CA PRO A 103 17.56 4.12 0.41
C PRO A 103 16.16 4.53 0.89
N LYS A 104 15.16 4.58 -0.02
CA LYS A 104 13.79 4.94 0.32
C LYS A 104 13.00 3.69 0.70
N PRO A 105 12.25 3.73 1.81
CA PRO A 105 11.47 2.58 2.26
C PRO A 105 10.33 2.27 1.31
N ILE A 106 10.09 0.98 1.08
CA ILE A 106 8.95 0.45 0.33
C ILE A 106 8.26 -0.55 1.25
N ILE A 107 7.12 -0.16 1.78
CA ILE A 107 6.37 -0.93 2.77
C ILE A 107 5.20 -1.62 2.08
N LEU A 108 5.02 -2.92 2.31
CA LEU A 108 3.82 -3.63 1.87
C LEU A 108 2.87 -3.77 3.06
N THR A 109 1.59 -3.56 2.80
CA THR A 109 0.54 -3.69 3.81
C THR A 109 -0.72 -4.28 3.21
N GLY A 110 -1.52 -4.88 4.05
CA GLY A 110 -2.81 -5.46 3.72
C GLY A 110 -3.68 -5.57 4.95
N SER A 111 -4.86 -6.14 4.81
CA SER A 111 -5.74 -6.41 5.94
C SER A 111 -6.58 -7.66 5.72
N GLN A 112 -7.05 -8.25 6.82
CA GLN A 112 -7.98 -9.37 6.81
C GLN A 112 -9.43 -8.88 6.74
N GLN A 113 -9.69 -7.65 7.23
CA GLN A 113 -11.01 -7.05 7.22
C GLN A 113 -11.04 -5.79 6.34
N PRO A 114 -12.15 -5.53 5.64
CA PRO A 114 -12.32 -4.31 4.87
C PRO A 114 -12.22 -3.05 5.73
N MET A 115 -11.81 -1.94 5.14
CA MET A 115 -11.64 -0.64 5.81
C MET A 115 -12.92 -0.17 6.53
N GLY A 116 -14.09 -0.47 5.99
CA GLY A 116 -15.38 -0.11 6.56
C GLY A 116 -15.85 -0.95 7.75
N ASN A 117 -15.21 -2.10 8.03
CA ASN A 117 -15.58 -2.94 9.16
C ASN A 117 -15.19 -2.26 10.48
N PRO A 118 -16.09 -2.18 11.49
CA PRO A 118 -15.78 -1.57 12.79
C PRO A 118 -14.58 -2.20 13.51
N PHE A 119 -14.31 -3.48 13.27
CA PHE A 119 -13.21 -4.24 13.86
C PHE A 119 -12.04 -4.46 12.91
N THR A 120 -11.92 -3.60 11.90
CA THR A 120 -10.90 -3.74 10.87
C THR A 120 -9.48 -3.57 11.42
N ASP A 121 -8.56 -4.40 10.94
CA ASP A 121 -7.13 -4.24 11.08
C ASP A 121 -6.54 -3.27 10.03
N ALA A 122 -7.32 -2.93 8.99
CA ALA A 122 -6.87 -2.10 7.88
C ALA A 122 -6.37 -0.71 8.32
N LYS A 123 -7.10 -0.05 9.22
CA LYS A 123 -6.78 1.31 9.68
C LYS A 123 -5.45 1.36 10.42
N ILE A 124 -5.24 0.43 11.35
CA ILE A 124 -4.00 0.37 12.12
C ILE A 124 -2.82 -0.05 11.23
N ASN A 125 -3.03 -1.01 10.32
CA ASN A 125 -2.00 -1.46 9.40
C ASN A 125 -1.56 -0.34 8.45
N LEU A 126 -2.50 0.42 7.90
CA LEU A 126 -2.18 1.57 7.05
C LEU A 126 -1.46 2.67 7.85
N TYR A 127 -1.97 3.02 9.03
CA TYR A 127 -1.33 4.00 9.90
C TYR A 127 0.11 3.62 10.23
N GLN A 128 0.34 2.39 10.68
CA GLN A 128 1.69 1.89 11.02
C GLN A 128 2.61 1.88 9.80
N SER A 129 2.10 1.55 8.62
CA SER A 129 2.88 1.57 7.38
C SER A 129 3.35 2.97 7.04
N LEU A 130 2.48 3.97 7.14
CA LEU A 130 2.84 5.37 6.90
C LEU A 130 3.84 5.90 7.94
N VAL A 131 3.65 5.56 9.21
CA VAL A 131 4.62 5.89 10.27
C VAL A 131 5.97 5.24 9.99
N SER A 132 6.00 3.98 9.56
CA SER A 132 7.24 3.27 9.23
C SER A 132 8.04 3.93 8.11
N VAL A 133 7.39 4.51 7.12
CA VAL A 133 8.07 5.31 6.07
C VAL A 133 8.80 6.52 6.66
N SER A 134 8.32 7.06 7.76
CA SER A 134 8.94 8.22 8.43
C SER A 134 10.20 7.86 9.19
N TYR A 135 10.34 6.61 9.61
CA TYR A 135 11.52 6.10 10.31
C TYR A 135 12.57 5.66 9.30
N THR A 136 13.48 6.58 8.96
CA THR A 136 14.60 6.29 8.03
C THR A 136 15.73 5.46 8.66
N HIS A 137 15.60 5.03 9.91
CA HIS A 137 16.60 4.29 10.68
C HIS A 137 16.08 2.91 11.11
N LEU A 138 15.54 2.15 10.16
CA LEU A 138 15.41 0.72 10.36
C LEU A 138 16.81 0.09 10.23
N THR A 139 17.60 0.22 11.29
CA THR A 139 18.74 -0.69 11.46
C THR A 139 18.15 -2.04 11.87
N LEU A 140 18.08 -2.95 10.91
CA LEU A 140 17.89 -4.35 11.25
C LEU A 140 19.11 -4.79 12.06
N PRO A 141 18.91 -5.53 13.16
CA PRO A 141 20.00 -6.09 13.93
C PRO A 141 20.81 -7.06 13.11
#